data_eef15dc57e5e4b17ba5a906c29af06b7
#
_entry.id   eef15dc57e5e4b17ba5a906c29af06b7
#
_cell.length_a   1.000
_cell.length_b   1.000
_cell.length_c   1.000
_cell.angle_alpha   90.00
_cell.angle_beta   90.00
_cell.angle_gamma   90.00
#
_symmetry.space_group_name_H-M   'P 1'
#
loop_
_entity.id
_entity.type
_entity.pdbx_description
1 polymer ?
#
loop_
_entity_poly.entity_id
_entity_poly.type
_entity_poly.pdbx_seq_one_letter_code
_entity_poly.pdbx_strand_id
1 'polypeptide(L)'
;MLLKERVAIVTGGARGIGREIALLLAREGADLAICDVNEVVLDATKKEVEASGRKCLAETVDVTKADQVEDFVQKTLDKFGKIDILINNAGITRDGLLVRMSEADWDAVLNVNLKGAFNCTKSVAKIMMKQRDGRIVNIASIIGIMGNAGQANYAASKGGLIALTKTVAKELGSRNVRVNAVAPGFIQTDMTAKLSEDTKNTMLKLIPLGALGTAKDVANIVLFLASDNSAYITGQVVQVDGGMVM
;
A
#
# COMPACT_ATOMS: atom_id res chain seq x y z
N MET A 1 3.15 10.13 19.68
CA MET A 1 2.29 9.22 18.87
C MET A 1 1.47 10.06 17.92
N LEU A 2 1.74 9.94 16.64
CA LEU A 2 1.11 10.72 15.57
C LEU A 2 -0.30 10.23 15.20
N LEU A 3 -0.65 9.00 15.57
CA LEU A 3 -1.90 8.34 15.17
C LEU A 3 -2.73 7.85 16.38
N LYS A 4 -2.59 8.54 17.53
CA LYS A 4 -3.39 8.19 18.71
C LYS A 4 -4.88 8.16 18.39
N GLU A 5 -5.55 7.07 18.79
CA GLU A 5 -6.99 6.84 18.58
C GLU A 5 -7.42 6.72 17.10
N ARG A 6 -6.50 6.59 16.15
CA ARG A 6 -6.82 6.33 14.73
C ARG A 6 -7.01 4.83 14.48
N VAL A 7 -7.80 4.51 13.48
CA VAL A 7 -8.02 3.15 12.99
C VAL A 7 -7.52 3.06 11.54
N ALA A 8 -6.59 2.14 11.29
CA ALA A 8 -5.98 1.97 9.99
C ALA A 8 -6.24 0.57 9.41
N ILE A 9 -6.65 0.54 8.14
CA ILE A 9 -6.69 -0.69 7.32
C ILE A 9 -5.39 -0.77 6.52
N VAL A 10 -4.72 -1.94 6.53
CA VAL A 10 -3.53 -2.22 5.70
C VAL A 10 -3.77 -3.52 4.91
N THR A 11 -3.84 -3.40 3.59
CA THR A 11 -3.96 -4.58 2.71
C THR A 11 -2.58 -5.15 2.36
N GLY A 12 -2.46 -6.48 2.23
CA GLY A 12 -1.15 -7.13 2.07
C GLY A 12 -0.28 -6.93 3.32
N GLY A 13 -0.89 -6.93 4.51
CA GLY A 13 -0.26 -6.60 5.78
C GLY A 13 0.57 -7.70 6.41
N ALA A 14 0.64 -8.90 5.79
CA ALA A 14 1.29 -10.06 6.38
C ALA A 14 2.83 -9.99 6.35
N ARG A 15 3.45 -9.31 5.39
CA ARG A 15 4.90 -9.32 5.18
C ARG A 15 5.42 -8.05 4.49
N GLY A 16 6.75 -7.94 4.41
CA GLY A 16 7.44 -6.90 3.63
C GLY A 16 7.02 -5.49 4.03
N ILE A 17 6.76 -4.65 3.03
CA ILE A 17 6.38 -3.25 3.21
C ILE A 17 5.08 -3.12 4.01
N GLY A 18 4.05 -3.94 3.71
CA GLY A 18 2.76 -3.88 4.39
C GLY A 18 2.85 -4.18 5.88
N ARG A 19 3.64 -5.22 6.27
CA ARG A 19 3.91 -5.53 7.67
C ARG A 19 4.64 -4.38 8.38
N GLU A 20 5.70 -3.83 7.77
CA GLU A 20 6.45 -2.72 8.40
C GLU A 20 5.57 -1.48 8.58
N ILE A 21 4.71 -1.18 7.59
CA ILE A 21 3.72 -0.12 7.72
C ILE A 21 2.78 -0.40 8.90
N ALA A 22 2.17 -1.60 8.98
CA ALA A 22 1.24 -1.94 10.05
C ALA A 22 1.89 -1.78 11.43
N LEU A 23 3.11 -2.29 11.60
CA LEU A 23 3.86 -2.18 12.86
C LEU A 23 4.20 -0.74 13.22
N LEU A 24 4.60 0.08 12.24
CA LEU A 24 4.92 1.49 12.49
C LEU A 24 3.66 2.29 12.88
N LEU A 25 2.54 2.10 12.16
CA LEU A 25 1.28 2.76 12.50
C LEU A 25 0.79 2.36 13.90
N ALA A 26 0.94 1.09 14.29
CA ALA A 26 0.62 0.61 15.64
C ALA A 26 1.48 1.27 16.72
N ARG A 27 2.82 1.34 16.53
CA ARG A 27 3.73 2.05 17.45
C ARG A 27 3.37 3.53 17.60
N GLU A 28 2.81 4.13 16.56
CA GLU A 28 2.35 5.52 16.56
C GLU A 28 0.91 5.70 17.07
N GLY A 29 0.30 4.63 17.60
CA GLY A 29 -0.94 4.69 18.38
C GLY A 29 -2.21 4.31 17.62
N ALA A 30 -2.12 3.84 16.37
CA ALA A 30 -3.28 3.37 15.63
C ALA A 30 -3.71 1.95 16.05
N ASP A 31 -5.00 1.69 16.08
CA ASP A 31 -5.55 0.34 16.03
C ASP A 31 -5.59 -0.15 14.59
N LEU A 32 -5.36 -1.43 14.36
CA LEU A 32 -5.13 -1.99 13.02
C LEU A 32 -6.22 -2.98 12.59
N ALA A 33 -6.62 -2.87 11.32
CA ALA A 33 -7.24 -3.97 10.58
C ALA A 33 -6.30 -4.35 9.44
N ILE A 34 -5.76 -5.56 9.45
CA ILE A 34 -4.83 -6.05 8.44
C ILE A 34 -5.45 -7.20 7.67
N CYS A 35 -5.20 -7.27 6.37
CA CYS A 35 -5.64 -8.40 5.56
C CYS A 35 -4.56 -8.87 4.59
N ASP A 36 -4.59 -10.16 4.31
CA ASP A 36 -3.73 -10.83 3.32
C ASP A 36 -4.43 -12.13 2.87
N VAL A 37 -3.94 -12.76 1.81
CA VAL A 37 -4.38 -14.09 1.39
C VAL A 37 -3.65 -15.22 2.14
N ASN A 38 -2.60 -14.93 2.88
CA ASN A 38 -1.80 -15.89 3.65
C ASN A 38 -2.08 -15.76 5.16
N GLU A 39 -2.95 -16.60 5.67
CA GLU A 39 -3.41 -16.59 7.05
C GLU A 39 -2.29 -16.78 8.08
N VAL A 40 -1.37 -17.72 7.83
CA VAL A 40 -0.31 -18.07 8.81
C VAL A 40 0.62 -16.89 9.06
N VAL A 41 1.04 -16.20 8.00
CA VAL A 41 1.94 -15.04 8.11
C VAL A 41 1.19 -13.81 8.66
N LEU A 42 -0.09 -13.70 8.35
CA LEU A 42 -0.95 -12.64 8.83
C LEU A 42 -1.13 -12.69 10.37
N ASP A 43 -1.30 -13.88 10.92
CA ASP A 43 -1.43 -14.12 12.37
C ASP A 43 -0.16 -13.70 13.14
N ALA A 44 1.02 -13.92 12.54
CA ALA A 44 2.27 -13.47 13.13
C ALA A 44 2.31 -11.93 13.25
N THR A 45 1.94 -11.21 12.19
CA THR A 45 1.87 -9.74 12.21
C THR A 45 0.83 -9.23 13.21
N LYS A 46 -0.33 -9.90 13.32
CA LYS A 46 -1.34 -9.55 14.32
C LYS A 46 -0.77 -9.59 15.73
N LYS A 47 -0.08 -10.69 16.10
CA LYS A 47 0.55 -10.83 17.42
C LYS A 47 1.56 -9.72 17.72
N GLU A 48 2.33 -9.31 16.71
CA GLU A 48 3.31 -8.21 16.87
C GLU A 48 2.61 -6.85 17.07
N VAL A 49 1.52 -6.58 16.37
CA VAL A 49 0.69 -5.38 16.59
C VAL A 49 0.12 -5.39 18.01
N GLU A 50 -0.46 -6.52 18.44
CA GLU A 50 -1.02 -6.66 19.77
C GLU A 50 0.03 -6.53 20.88
N ALA A 51 1.25 -7.02 20.67
CA ALA A 51 2.38 -6.83 21.58
C ALA A 51 2.79 -5.35 21.75
N SER A 52 2.47 -4.48 20.80
CA SER A 52 2.66 -3.03 20.94
C SER A 52 1.56 -2.34 21.76
N GLY A 53 0.61 -3.09 22.32
CA GLY A 53 -0.51 -2.57 23.09
C GLY A 53 -1.68 -2.03 22.27
N ARG A 54 -1.72 -2.34 20.97
CA ARG A 54 -2.81 -1.90 20.07
C ARG A 54 -3.74 -3.06 19.73
N LYS A 55 -5.02 -2.74 19.42
CA LYS A 55 -5.97 -3.74 18.97
C LYS A 55 -5.72 -4.07 17.50
N CYS A 56 -5.85 -5.34 17.13
CA CYS A 56 -5.71 -5.79 15.76
C CYS A 56 -6.91 -6.68 15.34
N LEU A 57 -7.46 -6.41 14.15
CA LEU A 57 -8.30 -7.32 13.38
C LEU A 57 -7.45 -7.87 12.24
N ALA A 58 -7.38 -9.17 12.09
CA ALA A 58 -6.67 -9.82 10.98
C ALA A 58 -7.63 -10.79 10.29
N GLU A 59 -7.81 -10.62 8.98
CA GLU A 59 -8.75 -11.40 8.17
C GLU A 59 -8.08 -11.86 6.88
N THR A 60 -8.36 -13.10 6.48
CA THR A 60 -7.94 -13.60 5.16
C THR A 60 -8.88 -13.04 4.10
N VAL A 61 -8.36 -12.16 3.23
CA VAL A 61 -9.14 -11.46 2.22
C VAL A 61 -8.41 -11.44 0.88
N ASP A 62 -9.09 -11.84 -0.17
CA ASP A 62 -8.69 -11.58 -1.55
C ASP A 62 -9.28 -10.21 -1.99
N VAL A 63 -8.42 -9.20 -2.12
CA VAL A 63 -8.83 -7.83 -2.50
C VAL A 63 -9.47 -7.76 -3.90
N THR A 64 -9.31 -8.79 -4.73
CA THR A 64 -9.97 -8.87 -6.05
C THR A 64 -11.48 -9.16 -5.94
N LYS A 65 -11.94 -9.64 -4.78
CA LYS A 65 -13.31 -10.01 -4.46
C LYS A 65 -13.99 -8.88 -3.68
N ALA A 66 -14.89 -8.15 -4.34
CA ALA A 66 -15.53 -6.98 -3.76
C ALA A 66 -16.35 -7.31 -2.51
N ASP A 67 -17.03 -8.44 -2.50
CA ASP A 67 -17.81 -8.96 -1.36
C ASP A 67 -16.94 -9.22 -0.12
N GLN A 68 -15.77 -9.85 -0.29
CA GLN A 68 -14.82 -10.06 0.81
C GLN A 68 -14.28 -8.73 1.36
N VAL A 69 -13.99 -7.77 0.48
CA VAL A 69 -13.53 -6.44 0.89
C VAL A 69 -14.62 -5.70 1.67
N GLU A 70 -15.87 -5.74 1.20
CA GLU A 70 -17.00 -5.12 1.88
C GLU A 70 -17.23 -5.73 3.27
N ASP A 71 -17.18 -7.06 3.40
CA ASP A 71 -17.30 -7.76 4.68
C ASP A 71 -16.16 -7.38 5.64
N PHE A 72 -14.92 -7.35 5.17
CA PHE A 72 -13.77 -6.94 5.98
C PHE A 72 -13.87 -5.49 6.47
N VAL A 73 -14.29 -4.58 5.59
CA VAL A 73 -14.51 -3.16 5.95
C VAL A 73 -15.64 -3.05 6.98
N GLN A 74 -16.74 -3.82 6.84
CA GLN A 74 -17.83 -3.82 7.80
C GLN A 74 -17.37 -4.36 9.15
N LYS A 75 -16.68 -5.51 9.20
CA LYS A 75 -16.09 -6.06 10.44
C LYS A 75 -15.13 -5.07 11.12
N THR A 76 -14.37 -4.31 10.32
CA THR A 76 -13.49 -3.25 10.86
C THR A 76 -14.32 -2.16 11.52
N LEU A 77 -15.39 -1.72 10.87
CA LEU A 77 -16.28 -0.69 11.41
C LEU A 77 -17.00 -1.17 12.67
N ASP A 78 -17.48 -2.41 12.70
CA ASP A 78 -18.15 -3.01 13.85
C ASP A 78 -17.22 -3.13 15.06
N LYS A 79 -15.94 -3.48 14.82
CA LYS A 79 -14.94 -3.65 15.89
C LYS A 79 -14.44 -2.33 16.46
N PHE A 80 -14.23 -1.32 15.61
CA PHE A 80 -13.53 -0.09 16.00
C PHE A 80 -14.41 1.16 15.94
N GLY A 81 -15.60 1.11 15.33
CA GLY A 81 -16.55 2.21 15.24
C GLY A 81 -16.23 3.25 14.16
N LYS A 82 -15.05 3.19 13.53
CA LYS A 82 -14.58 4.14 12.52
C LYS A 82 -13.46 3.57 11.67
N ILE A 83 -13.14 4.26 10.55
CA ILE A 83 -11.98 3.97 9.71
C ILE A 83 -11.36 5.29 9.29
N ASP A 84 -10.18 5.59 9.80
CA ASP A 84 -9.48 6.86 9.56
C ASP A 84 -8.46 6.77 8.41
N ILE A 85 -7.84 5.58 8.22
CA ILE A 85 -6.72 5.38 7.32
C ILE A 85 -6.92 4.10 6.50
N LEU A 86 -6.67 4.19 5.20
CA LEU A 86 -6.57 3.02 4.30
C LEU A 86 -5.20 3.02 3.62
N ILE A 87 -4.47 1.91 3.74
CA ILE A 87 -3.23 1.66 3.01
C ILE A 87 -3.48 0.54 2.00
N ASN A 88 -3.55 0.90 0.72
CA ASN A 88 -3.60 -0.04 -0.39
C ASN A 88 -2.17 -0.50 -0.73
N ASN A 89 -1.73 -1.59 -0.09
CA ASN A 89 -0.40 -2.15 -0.29
C ASN A 89 -0.42 -3.52 -0.98
N ALA A 90 -1.53 -4.26 -0.94
CA ALA A 90 -1.63 -5.55 -1.62
C ALA A 90 -1.19 -5.47 -3.09
N GLY A 91 -0.31 -6.35 -3.50
CA GLY A 91 0.22 -6.35 -4.86
C GLY A 91 1.07 -7.57 -5.18
N ILE A 92 1.10 -7.91 -6.46
CA ILE A 92 1.89 -9.00 -7.02
C ILE A 92 2.64 -8.54 -8.27
N THR A 93 3.65 -9.31 -8.68
CA THR A 93 4.29 -9.23 -10.00
C THR A 93 4.14 -10.53 -10.74
N ARG A 94 4.08 -10.47 -12.07
CA ARG A 94 4.17 -11.58 -13.02
C ARG A 94 4.98 -11.09 -14.20
N ASP A 95 6.30 -11.16 -14.06
CA ASP A 95 7.23 -10.55 -14.99
C ASP A 95 7.40 -11.44 -16.24
N GLY A 96 7.44 -10.84 -17.40
CA GLY A 96 7.63 -11.49 -18.69
C GLY A 96 7.67 -10.47 -19.83
N LEU A 97 8.45 -10.77 -20.87
CA LEU A 97 8.49 -9.91 -22.06
C LEU A 97 7.08 -9.79 -22.68
N LEU A 98 6.72 -8.60 -23.15
CA LEU A 98 5.39 -8.30 -23.69
C LEU A 98 4.89 -9.36 -24.69
N VAL A 99 5.76 -9.78 -25.62
CA VAL A 99 5.42 -10.77 -26.65
C VAL A 99 5.19 -12.19 -26.12
N ARG A 100 5.50 -12.47 -24.87
CA ARG A 100 5.34 -13.78 -24.20
C ARG A 100 4.41 -13.70 -22.99
N MET A 101 3.94 -12.50 -22.62
CA MET A 101 3.06 -12.31 -21.48
C MET A 101 1.69 -12.93 -21.76
N SER A 102 1.23 -13.79 -20.87
CA SER A 102 -0.11 -14.37 -20.98
C SER A 102 -1.18 -13.36 -20.53
N GLU A 103 -2.37 -13.47 -21.11
CA GLU A 103 -3.54 -12.71 -20.65
C GLU A 103 -3.84 -12.96 -19.14
N ALA A 104 -3.67 -14.21 -18.70
CA ALA A 104 -3.84 -14.59 -17.30
C ALA A 104 -2.86 -13.85 -16.35
N ASP A 105 -1.59 -13.68 -16.74
CA ASP A 105 -0.61 -12.93 -15.95
C ASP A 105 -0.91 -11.43 -15.96
N TRP A 106 -1.35 -10.92 -17.11
CA TRP A 106 -1.81 -9.55 -17.22
C TRP A 106 -2.99 -9.28 -16.28
N ASP A 107 -4.05 -10.07 -16.40
CA ASP A 107 -5.27 -9.92 -15.61
C ASP A 107 -5.01 -10.12 -14.12
N ALA A 108 -4.21 -11.10 -13.73
CA ALA A 108 -3.87 -11.32 -12.33
C ALA A 108 -3.24 -10.08 -11.68
N VAL A 109 -2.27 -9.44 -12.37
CA VAL A 109 -1.58 -8.25 -11.84
C VAL A 109 -2.52 -7.05 -11.80
N LEU A 110 -3.31 -6.78 -12.84
CA LEU A 110 -4.26 -5.67 -12.83
C LEU A 110 -5.36 -5.88 -11.79
N ASN A 111 -5.87 -7.10 -11.65
CA ASN A 111 -6.92 -7.41 -10.68
C ASN A 111 -6.45 -7.19 -9.24
N VAL A 112 -5.25 -7.65 -8.88
CA VAL A 112 -4.75 -7.45 -7.52
C VAL A 112 -4.33 -6.00 -7.29
N ASN A 113 -3.43 -5.46 -8.12
CA ASN A 113 -2.75 -4.19 -7.86
C ASN A 113 -3.63 -2.96 -8.07
N LEU A 114 -4.55 -3.00 -9.04
CA LEU A 114 -5.38 -1.85 -9.40
C LEU A 114 -6.83 -2.04 -8.98
N LYS A 115 -7.49 -3.12 -9.42
CA LYS A 115 -8.89 -3.36 -9.07
C LYS A 115 -9.04 -3.62 -7.56
N GLY A 116 -8.10 -4.33 -6.91
CA GLY A 116 -8.10 -4.53 -5.46
C GLY A 116 -8.05 -3.20 -4.71
N ALA A 117 -7.15 -2.29 -5.10
CA ALA A 117 -7.08 -0.96 -4.51
C ALA A 117 -8.36 -0.13 -4.76
N PHE A 118 -8.96 -0.25 -5.95
CA PHE A 118 -10.26 0.35 -6.26
C PHE A 118 -11.36 -0.19 -5.34
N ASN A 119 -11.47 -1.51 -5.16
CA ASN A 119 -12.47 -2.14 -4.30
C ASN A 119 -12.36 -1.63 -2.85
N CYS A 120 -11.15 -1.64 -2.29
CA CYS A 120 -10.90 -1.16 -0.91
C CYS A 120 -11.22 0.34 -0.78
N THR A 121 -10.76 1.15 -1.72
CA THR A 121 -11.02 2.61 -1.74
C THR A 121 -12.51 2.90 -1.81
N LYS A 122 -13.24 2.25 -2.72
CA LYS A 122 -14.69 2.41 -2.88
C LYS A 122 -15.45 2.04 -1.60
N SER A 123 -15.05 0.96 -0.93
CA SER A 123 -15.71 0.47 0.28
C SER A 123 -15.55 1.44 1.45
N VAL A 124 -14.34 2.04 1.66
CA VAL A 124 -14.12 2.99 2.76
C VAL A 124 -14.58 4.42 2.44
N ALA A 125 -14.68 4.79 1.16
CA ALA A 125 -14.93 6.17 0.74
C ALA A 125 -16.20 6.75 1.37
N LYS A 126 -17.32 6.01 1.35
CA LYS A 126 -18.59 6.46 1.94
C LYS A 126 -18.47 6.71 3.45
N ILE A 127 -17.71 5.88 4.15
CA ILE A 127 -17.48 5.99 5.60
C ILE A 127 -16.67 7.25 5.87
N MET A 128 -15.52 7.43 5.20
CA MET A 128 -14.64 8.60 5.36
C MET A 128 -15.35 9.91 4.96
N MET A 129 -16.14 9.90 3.87
CA MET A 129 -16.95 11.08 3.48
C MET A 129 -17.96 11.46 4.54
N LYS A 130 -18.62 10.49 5.21
CA LYS A 130 -19.58 10.72 6.30
C LYS A 130 -18.86 11.23 7.55
N GLN A 131 -17.69 10.70 7.88
CA GLN A 131 -16.82 11.16 8.97
C GLN A 131 -16.27 12.56 8.70
N ARG A 132 -16.21 13.04 7.45
CA ARG A 132 -15.50 14.23 6.98
C ARG A 132 -14.03 14.23 7.40
N ASP A 133 -13.44 13.05 7.43
CA ASP A 133 -12.04 12.81 7.77
C ASP A 133 -11.60 11.46 7.21
N GLY A 134 -10.43 11.41 6.56
CA GLY A 134 -9.88 10.19 6.01
C GLY A 134 -8.52 10.39 5.33
N ARG A 135 -7.71 9.33 5.33
CA ARG A 135 -6.42 9.30 4.65
C ARG A 135 -6.30 7.98 3.89
N ILE A 136 -6.09 8.08 2.59
CA ILE A 136 -5.85 6.92 1.73
C ILE A 136 -4.43 7.04 1.18
N VAL A 137 -3.61 6.02 1.38
CA VAL A 137 -2.25 5.95 0.82
C VAL A 137 -2.13 4.71 -0.05
N ASN A 138 -1.83 4.92 -1.31
CA ASN A 138 -1.66 3.86 -2.30
C ASN A 138 -0.17 3.55 -2.47
N ILE A 139 0.23 2.29 -2.32
CA ILE A 139 1.61 1.86 -2.59
C ILE A 139 1.74 1.58 -4.08
N ALA A 140 2.21 2.60 -4.80
CA ALA A 140 2.51 2.54 -6.22
C ALA A 140 3.89 1.88 -6.49
N SER A 141 4.67 2.42 -7.40
CA SER A 141 6.08 2.07 -7.69
C SER A 141 6.66 3.10 -8.64
N ILE A 142 7.97 3.30 -8.62
CA ILE A 142 8.67 4.04 -9.67
C ILE A 142 8.45 3.40 -11.05
N ILE A 143 8.22 2.09 -11.12
CA ILE A 143 7.92 1.38 -12.37
C ILE A 143 6.62 1.87 -12.99
N GLY A 144 5.65 2.32 -12.19
CA GLY A 144 4.44 2.98 -12.71
C GLY A 144 4.68 4.38 -13.29
N ILE A 145 5.87 4.96 -13.05
CA ILE A 145 6.29 6.27 -13.56
C ILE A 145 7.17 6.11 -14.80
N MET A 146 8.22 5.28 -14.71
CA MET A 146 9.25 5.16 -15.74
C MET A 146 9.09 3.95 -16.67
N GLY A 147 8.29 2.96 -16.29
CA GLY A 147 8.24 1.66 -16.96
C GLY A 147 9.46 0.79 -16.65
N ASN A 148 9.39 -0.49 -17.01
CA ASN A 148 10.52 -1.41 -16.99
C ASN A 148 10.29 -2.55 -17.97
N ALA A 149 11.32 -2.96 -18.69
CA ALA A 149 11.26 -4.10 -19.60
C ALA A 149 10.83 -5.38 -18.85
N GLY A 150 9.89 -6.14 -19.42
CA GLY A 150 9.35 -7.33 -18.78
C GLY A 150 8.27 -7.11 -17.72
N GLN A 151 7.87 -5.86 -17.48
CA GLN A 151 6.88 -5.52 -16.44
C GLN A 151 5.68 -4.71 -16.99
N ALA A 152 5.24 -4.99 -18.21
CA ALA A 152 4.17 -4.23 -18.84
C ALA A 152 2.87 -4.21 -18.00
N ASN A 153 2.44 -5.37 -17.48
CA ASN A 153 1.29 -5.50 -16.58
C ASN A 153 1.48 -4.73 -15.26
N TYR A 154 2.64 -4.87 -14.64
CA TYR A 154 2.96 -4.20 -13.38
C TYR A 154 3.04 -2.68 -13.56
N ALA A 155 3.76 -2.21 -14.58
CA ALA A 155 3.83 -0.79 -14.93
C ALA A 155 2.45 -0.18 -15.18
N ALA A 156 1.61 -0.86 -15.98
CA ALA A 156 0.25 -0.43 -16.25
C ALA A 156 -0.59 -0.37 -14.97
N SER A 157 -0.50 -1.40 -14.08
CA SER A 157 -1.24 -1.43 -12.83
C SER A 157 -0.84 -0.30 -11.88
N LYS A 158 0.46 -0.02 -11.74
CA LYS A 158 0.98 1.02 -10.85
C LYS A 158 0.79 2.42 -11.43
N GLY A 159 0.91 2.60 -12.74
CA GLY A 159 0.53 3.83 -13.45
C GLY A 159 -0.97 4.13 -13.31
N GLY A 160 -1.82 3.11 -13.47
CA GLY A 160 -3.26 3.22 -13.22
C GLY A 160 -3.59 3.59 -11.78
N LEU A 161 -2.86 3.04 -10.80
CA LEU A 161 -3.02 3.38 -9.38
C LEU A 161 -2.62 4.84 -9.08
N ILE A 162 -1.60 5.37 -9.74
CA ILE A 162 -1.21 6.79 -9.69
C ILE A 162 -2.35 7.68 -10.24
N ALA A 163 -2.94 7.31 -11.38
CA ALA A 163 -4.06 8.04 -11.96
C ALA A 163 -5.30 7.98 -11.06
N LEU A 164 -5.62 6.80 -10.52
CA LEU A 164 -6.72 6.60 -9.56
C LEU A 164 -6.53 7.48 -8.31
N THR A 165 -5.31 7.57 -7.77
CA THR A 165 -4.97 8.43 -6.64
C THR A 165 -5.37 9.88 -6.88
N LYS A 166 -4.99 10.43 -8.04
CA LYS A 166 -5.28 11.83 -8.40
C LYS A 166 -6.78 12.07 -8.61
N THR A 167 -7.48 11.11 -9.20
CA THR A 167 -8.93 11.21 -9.44
C THR A 167 -9.69 11.20 -8.11
N VAL A 168 -9.43 10.20 -7.26
CA VAL A 168 -10.11 10.06 -5.97
C VAL A 168 -9.78 11.23 -5.03
N ALA A 169 -8.56 11.79 -5.08
CA ALA A 169 -8.21 12.99 -4.33
C ALA A 169 -9.09 14.19 -4.70
N LYS A 170 -9.40 14.39 -5.99
CA LYS A 170 -10.29 15.46 -6.46
C LYS A 170 -11.75 15.22 -6.03
N GLU A 171 -12.23 13.98 -6.09
CA GLU A 171 -13.60 13.63 -5.74
C GLU A 171 -13.88 13.76 -4.24
N LEU A 172 -12.92 13.37 -3.40
CA LEU A 172 -13.11 13.28 -1.95
C LEU A 172 -12.58 14.49 -1.16
N GLY A 173 -11.80 15.38 -1.78
CA GLY A 173 -11.16 16.51 -1.13
C GLY A 173 -12.14 17.46 -0.40
N SER A 174 -13.32 17.74 -0.98
CA SER A 174 -14.37 18.56 -0.35
C SER A 174 -14.94 17.94 0.94
N ARG A 175 -14.66 16.67 1.19
CA ARG A 175 -15.04 15.92 2.39
C ARG A 175 -13.89 15.74 3.38
N ASN A 176 -12.77 16.47 3.19
CA ASN A 176 -11.58 16.35 4.02
C ASN A 176 -10.98 14.94 4.00
N VAL A 177 -11.08 14.23 2.87
CA VAL A 177 -10.42 12.95 2.64
C VAL A 177 -9.24 13.17 1.71
N ARG A 178 -8.04 12.89 2.20
CA ARG A 178 -6.79 13.04 1.46
C ARG A 178 -6.37 11.71 0.85
N VAL A 179 -5.93 11.73 -0.40
CA VAL A 179 -5.53 10.54 -1.12
C VAL A 179 -4.19 10.79 -1.79
N ASN A 180 -3.17 10.03 -1.42
CA ASN A 180 -1.82 10.16 -1.95
C ASN A 180 -1.25 8.79 -2.32
N ALA A 181 -0.16 8.79 -3.08
CA ALA A 181 0.59 7.58 -3.40
C ALA A 181 2.03 7.69 -2.91
N VAL A 182 2.59 6.57 -2.53
CA VAL A 182 4.03 6.39 -2.36
C VAL A 182 4.53 5.52 -3.50
N ALA A 183 5.60 5.92 -4.16
CA ALA A 183 6.24 5.18 -5.25
C ALA A 183 7.62 4.68 -4.79
N PRO A 184 7.70 3.47 -4.20
CA PRO A 184 8.96 2.89 -3.82
C PRO A 184 9.84 2.59 -5.04
N GLY A 185 11.15 2.77 -4.88
CA GLY A 185 12.18 2.26 -5.77
C GLY A 185 12.55 0.81 -5.44
N PHE A 186 13.85 0.51 -5.49
CA PHE A 186 14.36 -0.81 -5.09
C PHE A 186 14.48 -0.90 -3.57
N ILE A 187 13.55 -1.67 -2.98
CA ILE A 187 13.45 -1.88 -1.53
C ILE A 187 13.91 -3.29 -1.19
N GLN A 188 14.73 -3.42 -0.15
CA GLN A 188 15.14 -4.73 0.41
C GLN A 188 13.92 -5.45 0.98
N THR A 189 13.53 -6.54 0.32
CA THR A 189 12.43 -7.43 0.69
C THR A 189 12.80 -8.85 0.31
N ASP A 190 12.02 -9.84 0.74
CA ASP A 190 12.21 -11.24 0.29
C ASP A 190 12.19 -11.40 -1.24
N MET A 191 11.53 -10.48 -1.93
CA MET A 191 11.46 -10.47 -3.39
C MET A 191 12.80 -10.02 -4.00
N THR A 192 13.40 -8.95 -3.50
CA THR A 192 14.68 -8.43 -4.00
C THR A 192 15.89 -9.22 -3.48
N ALA A 193 15.74 -9.92 -2.35
CA ALA A 193 16.79 -10.80 -1.82
C ALA A 193 17.19 -11.92 -2.81
N LYS A 194 16.24 -12.35 -3.65
CA LYS A 194 16.45 -13.44 -4.65
C LYS A 194 17.17 -12.98 -5.92
N LEU A 195 17.44 -11.69 -6.09
CA LEU A 195 18.16 -11.16 -7.24
C LEU A 195 19.64 -11.55 -7.17
N SER A 196 20.26 -11.80 -8.34
CA SER A 196 21.70 -12.05 -8.43
C SER A 196 22.50 -10.80 -7.99
N GLU A 197 23.70 -11.01 -7.50
CA GLU A 197 24.59 -9.92 -7.09
C GLU A 197 24.88 -8.96 -8.25
N ASP A 198 25.04 -9.47 -9.48
CA ASP A 198 25.25 -8.63 -10.68
C ASP A 198 24.05 -7.74 -10.95
N THR A 199 22.82 -8.27 -10.78
CA THR A 199 21.59 -7.47 -10.91
C THR A 199 21.53 -6.41 -9.83
N LYS A 200 21.82 -6.75 -8.56
CA LYS A 200 21.86 -5.80 -7.46
C LYS A 200 22.89 -4.69 -7.69
N ASN A 201 24.11 -5.06 -8.13
CA ASN A 201 25.17 -4.09 -8.43
C ASN A 201 24.78 -3.16 -9.59
N THR A 202 24.09 -3.68 -10.60
CA THR A 202 23.58 -2.86 -11.70
C THR A 202 22.52 -1.87 -11.21
N MET A 203 21.62 -2.30 -10.35
CA MET A 203 20.59 -1.44 -9.74
C MET A 203 21.20 -0.37 -8.85
N LEU A 204 22.20 -0.72 -8.02
CA LEU A 204 22.88 0.23 -7.14
C LEU A 204 23.54 1.38 -7.90
N LYS A 205 24.05 1.13 -9.11
CA LYS A 205 24.64 2.19 -9.97
C LYS A 205 23.60 3.22 -10.45
N LEU A 206 22.32 2.86 -10.46
CA LEU A 206 21.24 3.75 -10.87
C LEU A 206 20.68 4.57 -9.70
N ILE A 207 21.10 4.29 -8.46
CA ILE A 207 20.59 4.94 -7.25
C ILE A 207 21.64 5.96 -6.77
N PRO A 208 21.40 7.28 -6.86
CA PRO A 208 22.32 8.30 -6.38
C PRO A 208 22.78 8.15 -4.95
N LEU A 209 21.89 7.68 -4.03
CA LEU A 209 22.27 7.39 -2.63
C LEU A 209 23.15 6.14 -2.48
N GLY A 210 23.38 5.35 -3.53
CA GLY A 210 24.28 4.20 -3.54
C GLY A 210 23.84 3.03 -2.67
N ALA A 211 22.60 3.00 -2.21
CA ALA A 211 22.06 1.96 -1.34
C ALA A 211 20.61 1.63 -1.70
N LEU A 212 20.20 0.38 -1.49
CA LEU A 212 18.81 -0.03 -1.58
C LEU A 212 18.02 0.55 -0.39
N GLY A 213 16.78 0.99 -0.65
CA GLY A 213 15.87 1.38 0.42
C GLY A 213 15.41 0.20 1.26
N THR A 214 14.84 0.47 2.42
CA THR A 214 14.24 -0.51 3.32
C THR A 214 12.71 -0.35 3.37
N ALA A 215 12.00 -1.37 3.84
CA ALA A 215 10.57 -1.28 4.09
C ALA A 215 10.24 -0.15 5.10
N LYS A 216 11.16 0.15 6.03
CA LYS A 216 11.04 1.24 6.99
C LYS A 216 11.06 2.62 6.34
N ASP A 217 11.86 2.81 5.29
CA ASP A 217 11.90 4.09 4.56
C ASP A 217 10.55 4.39 3.92
N VAL A 218 9.93 3.38 3.32
CA VAL A 218 8.57 3.48 2.77
C VAL A 218 7.55 3.73 3.88
N ALA A 219 7.62 2.98 4.99
CA ALA A 219 6.69 3.11 6.11
C ALA A 219 6.74 4.51 6.74
N ASN A 220 7.91 5.15 6.81
CA ASN A 220 8.05 6.51 7.34
C ASN A 220 7.27 7.53 6.50
N ILE A 221 7.33 7.45 5.18
CA ILE A 221 6.57 8.34 4.29
C ILE A 221 5.07 8.03 4.37
N VAL A 222 4.68 6.76 4.49
CA VAL A 222 3.29 6.36 4.72
C VAL A 222 2.76 6.94 6.03
N LEU A 223 3.51 6.86 7.12
CA LEU A 223 3.17 7.47 8.40
C LEU A 223 2.98 8.98 8.28
N PHE A 224 3.90 9.68 7.60
CA PHE A 224 3.78 11.12 7.35
C PHE A 224 2.48 11.44 6.60
N LEU A 225 2.18 10.74 5.51
CA LEU A 225 0.97 10.94 4.71
C LEU A 225 -0.33 10.55 5.45
N ALA A 226 -0.27 9.60 6.36
CA ALA A 226 -1.37 9.17 7.20
C ALA A 226 -1.62 10.11 8.40
N SER A 227 -0.64 10.93 8.79
CA SER A 227 -0.71 11.85 9.93
C SER A 227 -1.24 13.24 9.55
N ASP A 228 -1.49 14.08 10.54
CA ASP A 228 -1.91 15.45 10.33
C ASP A 228 -0.78 16.37 9.84
N ASN A 229 0.48 15.91 9.90
CA ASN A 229 1.64 16.61 9.35
C ASN A 229 1.56 16.83 7.82
N SER A 230 0.71 16.09 7.12
CA SER A 230 0.45 16.22 5.69
C SER A 230 -0.95 16.80 5.38
N ALA A 231 -1.51 17.62 6.29
CA ALA A 231 -2.89 18.10 6.19
C ALA A 231 -3.21 18.85 4.88
N TYR A 232 -2.23 19.49 4.26
CA TYR A 232 -2.41 20.20 2.99
C TYR A 232 -1.82 19.47 1.78
N ILE A 233 -1.69 18.12 1.87
CA ILE A 233 -1.14 17.26 0.80
C ILE A 233 -2.18 16.26 0.36
N THR A 234 -2.64 16.36 -0.90
CA THR A 234 -3.53 15.40 -1.55
C THR A 234 -3.25 15.30 -3.04
N GLY A 235 -3.49 14.14 -3.66
CA GLY A 235 -3.24 13.87 -5.07
C GLY A 235 -1.76 13.72 -5.44
N GLN A 236 -0.84 13.67 -4.47
CA GLN A 236 0.59 13.60 -4.71
C GLN A 236 1.11 12.18 -4.81
N VAL A 237 2.24 12.04 -5.52
CA VAL A 237 3.02 10.81 -5.62
C VAL A 237 4.39 11.10 -5.04
N VAL A 238 4.70 10.51 -3.89
CA VAL A 238 6.00 10.69 -3.22
C VAL A 238 6.90 9.51 -3.57
N GLN A 239 8.01 9.77 -4.24
CA GLN A 239 9.01 8.74 -4.56
C GLN A 239 9.88 8.46 -3.33
N VAL A 240 10.19 7.18 -3.10
CA VAL A 240 11.09 6.69 -2.06
C VAL A 240 12.06 5.73 -2.74
N ASP A 241 13.02 6.28 -3.49
CA ASP A 241 13.81 5.56 -4.47
C ASP A 241 15.32 5.88 -4.44
N GLY A 242 15.76 6.68 -3.47
CA GLY A 242 17.15 7.10 -3.36
C GLY A 242 17.62 8.02 -4.48
N GLY A 243 16.70 8.68 -5.20
CA GLY A 243 16.96 9.57 -6.32
C GLY A 243 17.06 8.86 -7.67
N MET A 244 16.60 7.62 -7.76
CA MET A 244 16.71 6.84 -9.01
C MET A 244 15.88 7.44 -10.15
N VAL A 245 14.75 8.05 -9.83
CA VAL A 245 13.88 8.71 -10.81
C VAL A 245 13.71 10.18 -10.43
N MET A 246 14.44 11.03 -11.14
CA MET A 246 14.40 12.49 -10.96
C MET A 246 13.98 13.18 -12.27
#